data_08e1c0812936cff59601dc6522a56169
#
_entry.id   08e1c0812936cff59601dc6522a56169
#
_cell.length_a   1.000
_cell.length_b   1.000
_cell.length_c   1.000
_cell.angle_alpha   90.00
_cell.angle_beta   90.00
_cell.angle_gamma   90.00
#
_symmetry.space_group_name_H-M   'P 1'
#
loop_
_entity.id
_entity.type
_entity.pdbx_description
1 polymer ?
#
loop_
_entity_poly.entity_id
_entity_poly.type
_entity_poly.pdbx_seq_one_letter_code
_entity_poly.pdbx_strand_id
1 'polypeptide(L)'
;MVPLIQKLEKNKKIKNILITTNTLSSSIVVEKLNFKKVIHQFFPIDTNYHSKKFINYWKPSVAFFIDSEIWPNTIINLEKNKIPIIVLNGRITKKTFKRWNYLSNFSNFVFNKINLCLSSSKISLKYFKKLGVKNLKYLGNLKFSQSENEKIIKFNNLNKILKHKKIWCASSTHYNEELFCGLVHKQLKKKYKNILTIIIPRHIERTPSIISELSKLNLNICTHESKKKVHDNLDIYIIDSYGKTKSVYNFCKSIFLGGSLINHGGQNPLEATRYGCNILHGPNVNNFKEIYDYLAKLKLSSKIYNHSELSKKLENLFSKKNNSKKIQDKLNKIGNKILNNTFKEIYRLVQNEI
;
A
#
# COMPACT_ATOMS: atom_id res chain seq x y z
N MET A 1 -2.78 5.24 -7.91
CA MET A 1 -3.51 5.88 -9.05
C MET A 1 -3.02 7.29 -9.36
N VAL A 2 -2.57 8.07 -8.36
CA VAL A 2 -2.09 9.46 -8.56
C VAL A 2 -1.16 9.66 -9.77
N PRO A 3 -0.08 8.87 -9.98
CA PRO A 3 0.79 9.06 -11.15
C PRO A 3 0.10 8.85 -12.51
N LEU A 4 -0.91 7.97 -12.56
CA LEU A 4 -1.70 7.78 -13.78
C LEU A 4 -2.58 9.00 -14.05
N ILE A 5 -3.27 9.52 -13.01
CA ILE A 5 -4.10 10.73 -13.13
C ILE A 5 -3.24 11.91 -13.58
N GLN A 6 -2.06 12.12 -12.97
CA GLN A 6 -1.12 13.17 -13.40
C GLN A 6 -0.72 13.05 -14.87
N LYS A 7 -0.55 11.81 -15.36
CA LYS A 7 -0.20 11.57 -16.75
C LYS A 7 -1.38 11.82 -17.69
N LEU A 8 -2.60 11.46 -17.29
CA LEU A 8 -3.84 11.74 -18.03
C LEU A 8 -4.11 13.25 -18.08
N GLU A 9 -3.94 13.97 -16.97
CA GLU A 9 -4.17 15.43 -16.88
C GLU A 9 -3.27 16.23 -17.84
N LYS A 10 -2.02 15.77 -18.03
CA LYS A 10 -1.07 16.40 -18.98
C LYS A 10 -1.47 16.21 -20.45
N ASN A 11 -2.38 15.31 -20.75
CA ASN A 11 -2.83 15.08 -22.12
C ASN A 11 -3.82 16.18 -22.55
N LYS A 12 -3.49 16.87 -23.66
CA LYS A 12 -4.32 17.96 -24.20
C LYS A 12 -5.69 17.47 -24.73
N LYS A 13 -5.80 16.22 -25.17
CA LYS A 13 -7.06 15.64 -25.67
C LYS A 13 -8.07 15.34 -24.54
N ILE A 14 -7.62 15.20 -23.29
CA ILE A 14 -8.50 14.98 -22.15
C ILE A 14 -8.99 16.32 -21.61
N LYS A 15 -10.30 16.54 -21.67
CA LYS A 15 -10.95 17.75 -21.16
C LYS A 15 -11.11 17.68 -19.64
N ASN A 16 -11.81 16.67 -19.15
CA ASN A 16 -12.13 16.45 -17.74
C ASN A 16 -11.86 15.01 -17.30
N ILE A 17 -11.55 14.83 -16.03
CA ILE A 17 -11.38 13.53 -15.37
C ILE A 17 -12.34 13.49 -14.19
N LEU A 18 -13.41 12.70 -14.29
CA LEU A 18 -14.31 12.46 -13.18
C LEU A 18 -13.72 11.36 -12.28
N ILE A 19 -13.47 11.68 -11.02
CA ILE A 19 -13.05 10.71 -10.01
C ILE A 19 -14.19 10.47 -9.05
N THR A 20 -14.59 9.23 -8.90
CA THR A 20 -15.62 8.84 -7.93
C THR A 20 -15.01 8.11 -6.75
N THR A 21 -15.53 8.37 -5.56
CA THR A 21 -15.15 7.68 -4.31
C THR A 21 -16.40 7.24 -3.53
N ASN A 22 -16.22 6.25 -2.63
CA ASN A 22 -17.29 5.70 -1.80
C ASN A 22 -17.22 6.15 -0.34
N THR A 23 -16.15 6.86 0.07
CA THR A 23 -15.94 7.28 1.47
C THR A 23 -15.48 8.72 1.57
N LEU A 24 -15.87 9.38 2.66
CA LEU A 24 -15.44 10.76 2.96
C LEU A 24 -13.91 10.88 3.06
N SER A 25 -13.23 9.89 3.68
CA SER A 25 -11.77 9.89 3.76
C SER A 25 -11.09 9.87 2.39
N SER A 26 -11.68 9.18 1.42
CA SER A 26 -11.16 9.15 0.05
C SER A 26 -11.41 10.46 -0.70
N SER A 27 -12.55 11.15 -0.47
CA SER A 27 -12.82 12.45 -1.08
C SER A 27 -11.80 13.51 -0.63
N ILE A 28 -11.53 13.57 0.69
CA ILE A 28 -10.53 14.47 1.25
C ILE A 28 -9.14 14.26 0.63
N VAL A 29 -8.79 13.00 0.33
CA VAL A 29 -7.51 12.70 -0.36
C VAL A 29 -7.51 13.24 -1.79
N VAL A 30 -8.62 13.10 -2.53
CA VAL A 30 -8.71 13.62 -3.91
C VAL A 30 -8.63 15.14 -3.93
N GLU A 31 -9.32 15.83 -3.03
CA GLU A 31 -9.30 17.28 -2.90
C GLU A 31 -7.89 17.82 -2.60
N LYS A 32 -7.16 17.18 -1.68
CA LYS A 32 -5.77 17.55 -1.34
C LYS A 32 -4.78 17.45 -2.50
N LEU A 33 -5.10 16.67 -3.55
CA LEU A 33 -4.22 16.51 -4.71
C LEU A 33 -4.25 17.70 -5.67
N ASN A 34 -5.26 18.60 -5.54
CA ASN A 34 -5.40 19.87 -6.26
C ASN A 34 -5.14 19.77 -7.78
N PHE A 35 -5.76 18.80 -8.45
CA PHE A 35 -5.70 18.61 -9.90
C PHE A 35 -6.59 19.62 -10.63
N LYS A 36 -6.13 20.17 -11.76
CA LYS A 36 -6.85 21.19 -12.52
C LYS A 36 -8.03 20.63 -13.34
N LYS A 37 -7.91 19.39 -13.86
CA LYS A 37 -8.93 18.78 -14.72
C LYS A 37 -9.81 17.76 -14.00
N VAL A 38 -9.59 17.56 -12.69
CA VAL A 38 -10.32 16.56 -11.91
C VAL A 38 -11.57 17.16 -11.29
N ILE A 39 -12.69 16.47 -11.49
CA ILE A 39 -13.96 16.72 -10.82
C ILE A 39 -14.19 15.53 -9.89
N HIS A 40 -14.46 15.78 -8.61
CA HIS A 40 -14.80 14.73 -7.65
C HIS A 40 -16.30 14.60 -7.48
N GLN A 41 -16.78 13.36 -7.38
CA GLN A 41 -18.16 13.02 -7.05
C GLN A 41 -18.21 11.73 -6.22
N PHE A 42 -19.20 11.57 -5.37
CA PHE A 42 -19.46 10.27 -4.76
C PHE A 42 -20.07 9.31 -5.78
N PHE A 43 -19.61 8.04 -5.74
CA PHE A 43 -20.17 7.02 -6.61
C PHE A 43 -21.63 6.73 -6.21
N PRO A 44 -22.58 6.66 -7.15
CA PRO A 44 -23.96 6.39 -6.85
C PRO A 44 -24.15 4.94 -6.37
N ILE A 45 -25.25 4.68 -5.66
CA ILE A 45 -25.66 3.31 -5.34
C ILE A 45 -25.86 2.55 -6.64
N ASP A 46 -25.28 1.35 -6.76
CA ASP A 46 -25.27 0.55 -7.99
C ASP A 46 -26.61 -0.12 -8.26
N THR A 47 -27.65 0.69 -8.45
CA THR A 47 -28.94 0.26 -9.00
C THR A 47 -29.04 0.62 -10.47
N ASN A 48 -29.92 -0.04 -11.22
CA ASN A 48 -30.13 0.27 -12.64
C ASN A 48 -30.55 1.74 -12.84
N TYR A 49 -31.43 2.27 -11.99
CA TYR A 49 -31.91 3.66 -12.08
C TYR A 49 -30.78 4.67 -11.82
N HIS A 50 -30.07 4.55 -10.70
CA HIS A 50 -29.07 5.53 -10.33
C HIS A 50 -27.84 5.49 -11.25
N SER A 51 -27.39 4.31 -11.65
CA SER A 51 -26.27 4.17 -12.59
C SER A 51 -26.61 4.75 -13.97
N LYS A 52 -27.83 4.50 -14.47
CA LYS A 52 -28.31 5.08 -15.74
C LYS A 52 -28.36 6.62 -15.68
N LYS A 53 -28.95 7.18 -14.59
CA LYS A 53 -29.01 8.63 -14.39
C LYS A 53 -27.61 9.25 -14.32
N PHE A 54 -26.69 8.62 -13.60
CA PHE A 54 -25.30 9.06 -13.48
C PHE A 54 -24.57 9.06 -14.83
N ILE A 55 -24.67 7.98 -15.61
CA ILE A 55 -24.03 7.86 -16.92
C ILE A 55 -24.62 8.87 -17.90
N ASN A 56 -25.91 9.05 -17.93
CA ASN A 56 -26.59 10.01 -18.82
C ASN A 56 -26.21 11.47 -18.51
N TYR A 57 -25.96 11.79 -17.24
CA TYR A 57 -25.54 13.12 -16.82
C TYR A 57 -24.09 13.40 -17.20
N TRP A 58 -23.18 12.49 -16.85
CA TRP A 58 -21.74 12.69 -17.04
C TRP A 58 -21.24 12.35 -18.45
N LYS A 59 -21.92 11.51 -19.19
CA LYS A 59 -21.58 11.05 -20.55
C LYS A 59 -20.10 10.77 -20.76
N PRO A 60 -19.50 9.86 -19.97
CA PRO A 60 -18.06 9.61 -20.06
C PRO A 60 -17.69 8.96 -21.39
N SER A 61 -16.56 9.37 -21.98
CA SER A 61 -16.01 8.72 -23.19
C SER A 61 -15.39 7.37 -22.89
N VAL A 62 -14.94 7.13 -21.64
CA VAL A 62 -14.36 5.87 -21.17
C VAL A 62 -14.53 5.76 -19.65
N ALA A 63 -14.74 4.55 -19.15
CA ALA A 63 -14.87 4.29 -17.73
C ALA A 63 -13.74 3.40 -17.20
N PHE A 64 -13.16 3.80 -16.07
CA PHE A 64 -12.10 3.06 -15.37
C PHE A 64 -12.58 2.55 -14.02
N PHE A 65 -12.51 1.23 -13.82
CA PHE A 65 -12.72 0.61 -12.51
C PHE A 65 -11.37 0.23 -11.91
N ILE A 66 -11.17 0.51 -10.63
CA ILE A 66 -9.87 0.40 -9.97
C ILE A 66 -9.88 -0.73 -8.93
N ASP A 67 -8.81 -1.51 -8.88
CA ASP A 67 -8.62 -2.62 -7.92
C ASP A 67 -9.78 -3.65 -7.96
N SER A 68 -10.66 -3.65 -6.96
CA SER A 68 -11.74 -4.64 -6.79
C SER A 68 -13.14 -4.04 -7.04
N GLU A 69 -13.21 -2.83 -7.56
CA GLU A 69 -14.45 -2.13 -7.82
C GLU A 69 -15.14 -2.71 -9.06
N ILE A 70 -16.09 -3.61 -8.86
CA ILE A 70 -16.91 -4.24 -9.92
C ILE A 70 -18.36 -3.99 -9.58
N TRP A 71 -19.01 -3.13 -10.34
CA TRP A 71 -20.36 -2.63 -10.13
C TRP A 71 -21.26 -3.08 -11.28
N PRO A 72 -22.05 -4.17 -11.11
CA PRO A 72 -22.76 -4.83 -12.20
C PRO A 72 -23.69 -3.93 -12.99
N ASN A 73 -24.57 -3.17 -12.30
CA ASN A 73 -25.52 -2.31 -12.98
C ASN A 73 -24.82 -1.20 -13.78
N THR A 74 -23.77 -0.61 -13.20
CA THR A 74 -22.98 0.41 -13.88
C THR A 74 -22.28 -0.16 -15.09
N ILE A 75 -21.66 -1.35 -14.99
CA ILE A 75 -21.01 -2.04 -16.12
C ILE A 75 -22.01 -2.33 -17.25
N ILE A 76 -23.19 -2.84 -16.91
CA ILE A 76 -24.24 -3.14 -17.90
C ILE A 76 -24.72 -1.86 -18.59
N ASN A 77 -24.93 -0.78 -17.86
CA ASN A 77 -25.40 0.48 -18.42
C ASN A 77 -24.32 1.21 -19.25
N LEU A 78 -23.06 1.10 -18.88
CA LEU A 78 -21.93 1.61 -19.69
C LEU A 78 -21.86 0.88 -21.04
N GLU A 79 -21.95 -0.44 -21.02
CA GLU A 79 -21.91 -1.24 -22.25
C GLU A 79 -23.10 -0.95 -23.17
N LYS A 80 -24.33 -0.81 -22.61
CA LYS A 80 -25.51 -0.40 -23.38
C LYS A 80 -25.33 0.95 -24.09
N ASN A 81 -24.58 1.86 -23.48
CA ASN A 81 -24.21 3.16 -24.06
C ASN A 81 -22.94 3.11 -24.93
N LYS A 82 -22.39 1.92 -25.20
CA LYS A 82 -21.16 1.71 -25.97
C LYS A 82 -19.95 2.45 -25.39
N ILE A 83 -19.91 2.64 -24.07
CA ILE A 83 -18.80 3.31 -23.38
C ILE A 83 -17.77 2.24 -22.98
N PRO A 84 -16.50 2.37 -23.45
CA PRO A 84 -15.45 1.41 -23.15
C PRO A 84 -15.19 1.28 -21.65
N ILE A 85 -15.04 0.04 -21.17
CA ILE A 85 -14.85 -0.32 -19.79
C ILE A 85 -13.46 -0.91 -19.59
N ILE A 86 -12.65 -0.26 -18.75
CA ILE A 86 -11.29 -0.69 -18.45
C ILE A 86 -11.15 -0.95 -16.94
N VAL A 87 -10.73 -2.15 -16.56
CA VAL A 87 -10.36 -2.46 -15.18
C VAL A 87 -8.86 -2.27 -15.01
N LEU A 88 -8.46 -1.31 -14.17
CA LEU A 88 -7.07 -1.00 -13.87
C LEU A 88 -6.65 -1.61 -12.54
N ASN A 89 -5.46 -2.22 -12.52
CA ASN A 89 -4.92 -2.88 -11.34
C ASN A 89 -5.87 -3.92 -10.75
N GLY A 90 -6.68 -4.57 -11.61
CA GLY A 90 -7.76 -5.46 -11.23
C GLY A 90 -7.33 -6.54 -10.24
N ARG A 91 -8.01 -6.61 -9.10
CA ARG A 91 -7.73 -7.55 -8.01
C ARG A 91 -8.96 -8.34 -7.64
N ILE A 92 -8.84 -9.67 -7.67
CA ILE A 92 -9.86 -10.58 -7.14
C ILE A 92 -9.21 -11.54 -6.15
N THR A 93 -9.74 -11.59 -4.92
CA THR A 93 -9.32 -12.55 -3.90
C THR A 93 -9.98 -13.90 -4.13
N LYS A 94 -9.41 -14.99 -3.55
CA LYS A 94 -10.03 -16.32 -3.61
C LYS A 94 -11.47 -16.32 -3.09
N LYS A 95 -11.74 -15.56 -2.02
CA LYS A 95 -13.08 -15.42 -1.42
C LYS A 95 -14.05 -14.74 -2.39
N THR A 96 -13.64 -13.61 -2.97
CA THR A 96 -14.43 -12.86 -3.96
C THR A 96 -14.67 -13.69 -5.22
N PHE A 97 -13.64 -14.40 -5.72
CA PHE A 97 -13.79 -15.31 -6.86
C PHE A 97 -14.83 -16.40 -6.60
N LYS A 98 -14.79 -17.07 -5.43
CA LYS A 98 -15.79 -18.09 -5.09
C LYS A 98 -17.21 -17.53 -5.10
N ARG A 99 -17.43 -16.33 -4.57
CA ARG A 99 -18.75 -15.67 -4.57
C ARG A 99 -19.27 -15.39 -5.99
N TRP A 100 -18.43 -14.83 -6.85
CA TRP A 100 -18.79 -14.60 -8.25
C TRP A 100 -19.03 -15.89 -9.01
N ASN A 101 -18.17 -16.89 -8.81
CA ASN A 101 -18.25 -18.17 -9.50
C ASN A 101 -19.51 -18.99 -9.10
N TYR A 102 -20.09 -18.72 -7.94
CA TYR A 102 -21.36 -19.32 -7.52
C TYR A 102 -22.51 -18.95 -8.48
N LEU A 103 -22.49 -17.70 -8.98
CA LEU A 103 -23.43 -17.22 -9.99
C LEU A 103 -22.73 -17.13 -11.36
N SER A 104 -22.23 -18.25 -11.87
CA SER A 104 -21.34 -18.31 -13.04
C SER A 104 -21.91 -17.65 -14.29
N ASN A 105 -23.19 -17.86 -14.60
CA ASN A 105 -23.85 -17.26 -15.76
C ASN A 105 -23.94 -15.74 -15.63
N PHE A 106 -24.32 -15.24 -14.46
CA PHE A 106 -24.38 -13.80 -14.19
C PHE A 106 -22.98 -13.16 -14.19
N SER A 107 -22.01 -13.80 -13.57
CA SER A 107 -20.64 -13.28 -13.59
C SER A 107 -20.07 -13.22 -15.00
N ASN A 108 -20.25 -14.28 -15.80
CA ASN A 108 -19.86 -14.26 -17.21
C ASN A 108 -20.55 -13.14 -17.98
N PHE A 109 -21.86 -12.96 -17.79
CA PHE A 109 -22.62 -11.88 -18.38
C PHE A 109 -22.09 -10.49 -18.04
N VAL A 110 -21.65 -10.25 -16.81
CA VAL A 110 -21.08 -8.95 -16.37
C VAL A 110 -19.64 -8.79 -16.85
N PHE A 111 -18.80 -9.79 -16.60
CA PHE A 111 -17.35 -9.68 -16.82
C PHE A 111 -16.96 -9.68 -18.30
N ASN A 112 -17.76 -10.28 -19.19
CA ASN A 112 -17.49 -10.27 -20.64
C ASN A 112 -17.69 -8.89 -21.30
N LYS A 113 -18.33 -7.94 -20.60
CA LYS A 113 -18.53 -6.56 -21.05
C LYS A 113 -17.30 -5.67 -20.80
N ILE A 114 -16.31 -6.16 -20.08
CA ILE A 114 -15.08 -5.44 -19.83
C ILE A 114 -14.18 -5.50 -21.07
N ASN A 115 -13.93 -4.33 -21.68
CA ASN A 115 -13.13 -4.20 -22.89
C ASN A 115 -11.64 -4.50 -22.66
N LEU A 116 -11.11 -4.13 -21.47
CA LEU A 116 -9.72 -4.41 -21.10
C LEU A 116 -9.61 -4.56 -19.58
N CYS A 117 -8.96 -5.62 -19.12
CA CYS A 117 -8.59 -5.75 -17.72
C CYS A 117 -7.07 -5.89 -17.56
N LEU A 118 -6.46 -4.90 -16.88
CA LEU A 118 -5.06 -4.93 -16.48
C LEU A 118 -4.99 -5.42 -15.03
N SER A 119 -4.75 -6.70 -14.85
CA SER A 119 -4.75 -7.34 -13.53
C SER A 119 -3.54 -6.95 -12.70
N SER A 120 -3.73 -6.80 -11.38
CA SER A 120 -2.64 -6.50 -10.42
C SER A 120 -1.71 -7.69 -10.19
N SER A 121 -2.14 -8.89 -10.55
CA SER A 121 -1.49 -10.16 -10.21
C SER A 121 -1.79 -11.28 -11.18
N LYS A 122 -0.89 -12.27 -11.27
CA LYS A 122 -1.12 -13.49 -12.07
C LYS A 122 -2.29 -14.33 -11.54
N ILE A 123 -2.55 -14.30 -10.23
CA ILE A 123 -3.68 -14.99 -9.61
C ILE A 123 -4.98 -14.29 -9.99
N SER A 124 -5.05 -12.97 -9.85
CA SER A 124 -6.22 -12.18 -10.27
C SER A 124 -6.49 -12.34 -11.78
N LEU A 125 -5.45 -12.37 -12.62
CA LEU A 125 -5.59 -12.65 -14.05
C LEU A 125 -6.30 -13.98 -14.30
N LYS A 126 -5.89 -15.07 -13.63
CA LYS A 126 -6.54 -16.37 -13.73
C LYS A 126 -8.02 -16.33 -13.31
N TYR A 127 -8.33 -15.57 -12.25
CA TYR A 127 -9.72 -15.42 -11.78
C TYR A 127 -10.57 -14.61 -12.76
N PHE A 128 -10.08 -13.47 -13.26
CA PHE A 128 -10.78 -12.68 -14.27
C PHE A 128 -11.07 -13.48 -15.54
N LYS A 129 -10.09 -14.29 -16.00
CA LYS A 129 -10.27 -15.19 -17.14
C LYS A 129 -11.42 -16.18 -16.91
N LYS A 130 -11.47 -16.81 -15.73
CA LYS A 130 -12.53 -17.77 -15.38
C LYS A 130 -13.91 -17.11 -15.23
N LEU A 131 -13.96 -15.81 -14.89
CA LEU A 131 -15.21 -15.06 -14.76
C LEU A 131 -15.71 -14.49 -16.10
N GLY A 132 -14.97 -14.68 -17.22
CA GLY A 132 -15.44 -14.35 -18.55
C GLY A 132 -14.79 -13.12 -19.20
N VAL A 133 -13.80 -12.48 -18.56
CA VAL A 133 -13.08 -11.36 -19.22
C VAL A 133 -12.24 -11.88 -20.38
N LYS A 134 -12.43 -11.32 -21.57
CA LYS A 134 -11.76 -11.75 -22.80
C LYS A 134 -10.38 -11.10 -22.99
N ASN A 135 -10.28 -9.78 -22.84
CA ASN A 135 -9.04 -9.03 -23.06
C ASN A 135 -8.36 -8.76 -21.71
N LEU A 136 -7.37 -9.59 -21.39
CA LEU A 136 -6.67 -9.62 -20.11
C LEU A 136 -5.17 -9.47 -20.31
N LYS A 137 -4.56 -8.56 -19.53
CA LYS A 137 -3.10 -8.42 -19.49
C LYS A 137 -2.60 -8.29 -18.05
N TYR A 138 -1.39 -8.77 -17.80
CA TYR A 138 -0.65 -8.56 -16.57
C TYR A 138 0.61 -7.74 -16.87
N LEU A 139 0.61 -6.49 -16.43
CA LEU A 139 1.72 -5.55 -16.64
C LEU A 139 2.51 -5.28 -15.35
N GLY A 140 2.08 -5.85 -14.24
CA GLY A 140 2.56 -5.58 -12.89
C GLY A 140 1.54 -4.77 -12.08
N ASN A 141 1.83 -4.62 -10.78
CA ASN A 141 0.95 -3.90 -9.88
C ASN A 141 1.22 -2.38 -9.94
N LEU A 142 0.20 -1.58 -10.29
CA LEU A 142 0.30 -0.12 -10.38
C LEU A 142 0.71 0.56 -9.07
N LYS A 143 0.56 -0.11 -7.93
CA LYS A 143 1.05 0.40 -6.65
C LYS A 143 2.57 0.64 -6.64
N PHE A 144 3.33 -0.03 -7.50
CA PHE A 144 4.77 0.25 -7.66
C PHE A 144 5.06 1.62 -8.29
N SER A 145 4.15 2.21 -9.06
CA SER A 145 4.35 3.49 -9.74
C SER A 145 4.11 4.72 -8.87
N GLN A 146 3.61 4.55 -7.65
CA GLN A 146 3.34 5.68 -6.75
C GLN A 146 4.66 6.34 -6.35
N SER A 147 4.74 7.66 -6.44
CA SER A 147 5.85 8.48 -5.94
C SER A 147 5.55 9.01 -4.53
N GLU A 148 6.57 9.17 -3.73
CA GLU A 148 6.47 9.76 -2.40
C GLU A 148 6.91 11.24 -2.49
N ASN A 149 5.95 12.16 -2.45
CA ASN A 149 6.20 13.62 -2.55
C ASN A 149 5.81 14.37 -1.26
N GLU A 150 5.68 13.66 -0.13
CA GLU A 150 5.30 14.31 1.11
C GLU A 150 6.48 14.95 1.84
N LYS A 151 6.20 16.05 2.54
CA LYS A 151 7.19 16.74 3.40
C LYS A 151 7.66 15.79 4.50
N ILE A 152 8.97 15.60 4.60
CA ILE A 152 9.60 14.83 5.67
C ILE A 152 9.67 15.70 6.91
N ILE A 153 9.09 15.22 8.00
CA ILE A 153 9.10 15.88 9.30
C ILE A 153 10.42 15.54 10.01
N LYS A 154 11.11 16.54 10.53
CA LYS A 154 12.33 16.35 11.32
C LYS A 154 11.98 16.03 12.77
N PHE A 155 12.61 15.02 13.33
CA PHE A 155 12.46 14.63 14.76
C PHE A 155 13.54 15.34 15.59
N ASN A 156 13.36 16.64 15.85
CA ASN A 156 14.37 17.47 16.51
C ASN A 156 14.87 16.87 17.84
N ASN A 157 13.97 16.29 18.63
CA ASN A 157 14.31 15.68 19.93
C ASN A 157 15.12 14.38 19.82
N LEU A 158 15.08 13.71 18.65
CA LEU A 158 15.79 12.46 18.40
C LEU A 158 17.11 12.64 17.64
N ASN A 159 17.29 13.75 16.93
CA ASN A 159 18.42 13.91 15.99
C ASN A 159 19.79 13.69 16.61
N LYS A 160 19.98 14.07 17.90
CA LYS A 160 21.25 13.85 18.61
C LYS A 160 21.48 12.35 18.87
N ILE A 161 20.42 11.65 19.31
CA ILE A 161 20.46 10.23 19.68
C ILE A 161 20.58 9.32 18.46
N LEU A 162 19.89 9.67 17.35
CA LEU A 162 19.90 8.88 16.13
C LEU A 162 21.29 8.72 15.50
N LYS A 163 22.19 9.68 15.70
CA LYS A 163 23.55 9.65 15.11
C LYS A 163 24.44 8.53 15.67
N HIS A 164 24.20 8.10 16.90
CA HIS A 164 25.07 7.17 17.62
C HIS A 164 24.43 5.81 17.90
N LYS A 165 23.15 5.61 17.51
CA LYS A 165 22.43 4.37 17.77
C LYS A 165 22.22 3.53 16.53
N LYS A 166 22.25 2.22 16.70
CA LYS A 166 21.70 1.27 15.70
C LYS A 166 20.19 1.28 15.82
N ILE A 167 19.50 1.53 14.70
CA ILE A 167 18.06 1.79 14.70
C ILE A 167 17.34 0.77 13.84
N TRP A 168 16.24 0.27 14.35
CA TRP A 168 15.23 -0.44 13.56
C TRP A 168 13.84 -0.01 13.98
N CYS A 169 12.85 -0.23 13.12
CA CYS A 169 11.49 0.19 13.37
C CYS A 169 10.53 -0.98 13.21
N ALA A 170 9.60 -1.12 14.15
CA ALA A 170 8.41 -1.93 14.04
C ALA A 170 7.24 -1.01 13.69
N SER A 171 6.73 -1.13 12.47
CA SER A 171 5.74 -0.20 11.92
C SER A 171 4.39 -0.88 11.72
N SER A 172 3.32 -0.15 12.04
CA SER A 172 1.92 -0.61 11.98
C SER A 172 1.70 -1.89 12.79
N THR A 173 2.22 -1.90 14.01
CA THR A 173 2.13 -3.03 14.92
C THR A 173 0.71 -3.20 15.47
N HIS A 174 0.36 -4.43 15.79
CA HIS A 174 -0.90 -4.85 16.39
C HIS A 174 -0.65 -5.53 17.73
N TYR A 175 -1.73 -5.84 18.44
CA TYR A 175 -1.68 -6.51 19.74
C TYR A 175 -0.75 -7.73 19.73
N ASN A 176 0.07 -7.90 20.75
CA ASN A 176 1.16 -8.86 20.93
C ASN A 176 2.41 -8.64 20.06
N GLU A 177 2.36 -7.88 18.97
CA GLU A 177 3.55 -7.61 18.16
C GLU A 177 4.49 -6.61 18.84
N GLU A 178 3.96 -5.68 19.67
CA GLU A 178 4.78 -4.73 20.40
C GLU A 178 5.61 -5.42 21.50
N LEU A 179 5.01 -6.33 22.26
CA LEU A 179 5.72 -7.14 23.25
C LEU A 179 6.79 -8.01 22.59
N PHE A 180 6.45 -8.63 21.46
CA PHE A 180 7.41 -9.38 20.64
C PHE A 180 8.62 -8.52 20.24
N CYS A 181 8.38 -7.27 19.80
CA CYS A 181 9.44 -6.31 19.46
C CYS A 181 10.29 -5.91 20.68
N GLY A 182 9.69 -5.79 21.86
CA GLY A 182 10.39 -5.56 23.12
C GLY A 182 11.36 -6.70 23.47
N LEU A 183 10.94 -7.95 23.29
CA LEU A 183 11.79 -9.12 23.47
C LEU A 183 12.97 -9.15 22.48
N VAL A 184 12.70 -8.80 21.21
CA VAL A 184 13.75 -8.64 20.18
C VAL A 184 14.74 -7.56 20.59
N HIS A 185 14.26 -6.42 21.10
CA HIS A 185 15.13 -5.35 21.60
C HIS A 185 16.03 -5.86 22.72
N LYS A 186 15.50 -6.56 23.73
CA LYS A 186 16.32 -7.14 24.84
C LYS A 186 17.39 -8.08 24.31
N GLN A 187 17.08 -8.92 23.33
CA GLN A 187 18.03 -9.83 22.74
C GLN A 187 19.16 -9.06 22.00
N LEU A 188 18.81 -8.07 21.21
CA LEU A 188 19.78 -7.24 20.49
C LEU A 188 20.63 -6.38 21.40
N LYS A 189 20.08 -5.89 22.53
CA LYS A 189 20.78 -5.03 23.51
C LYS A 189 21.94 -5.78 24.19
N LYS A 190 21.90 -7.11 24.26
CA LYS A 190 23.02 -7.92 24.76
C LYS A 190 24.29 -7.71 23.90
N LYS A 191 24.12 -7.50 22.60
CA LYS A 191 25.22 -7.33 21.64
C LYS A 191 25.47 -5.86 21.30
N TYR A 192 24.42 -5.06 21.20
CA TYR A 192 24.47 -3.67 20.78
C TYR A 192 23.98 -2.76 21.91
N LYS A 193 24.89 -2.28 22.77
CA LYS A 193 24.57 -1.36 23.87
C LYS A 193 23.79 -0.12 23.42
N ASN A 194 24.13 0.40 22.22
CA ASN A 194 23.52 1.58 21.61
C ASN A 194 22.48 1.22 20.55
N ILE A 195 21.46 0.42 20.92
CA ILE A 195 20.34 0.12 20.04
C ILE A 195 19.10 0.94 20.42
N LEU A 196 18.31 1.31 19.42
CA LEU A 196 17.02 1.96 19.57
C LEU A 196 15.98 1.25 18.75
N THR A 197 14.87 0.89 19.36
CA THR A 197 13.69 0.37 18.66
C THR A 197 12.64 1.47 18.55
N ILE A 198 12.18 1.76 17.33
CA ILE A 198 11.05 2.66 17.10
C ILE A 198 9.81 1.81 16.88
N ILE A 199 8.73 2.08 17.62
CA ILE A 199 7.44 1.39 17.46
C ILE A 199 6.42 2.40 16.95
N ILE A 200 5.75 2.07 15.85
CA ILE A 200 4.63 2.84 15.28
C ILE A 200 3.40 1.93 15.35
N PRO A 201 2.56 2.05 16.36
CA PRO A 201 1.35 1.23 16.46
C PRO A 201 0.35 1.58 15.36
N ARG A 202 -0.39 0.59 14.88
CA ARG A 202 -1.48 0.80 13.92
C ARG A 202 -2.59 1.65 14.49
N HIS A 203 -2.85 1.49 15.79
CA HIS A 203 -3.86 2.18 16.57
C HIS A 203 -3.18 2.90 17.72
N ILE A 204 -3.03 4.22 17.60
CA ILE A 204 -2.30 5.05 18.58
C ILE A 204 -3.00 5.09 19.95
N GLU A 205 -4.31 4.85 19.99
CA GLU A 205 -5.12 4.79 21.20
C GLU A 205 -4.64 3.69 22.16
N ARG A 206 -3.91 2.70 21.65
CA ARG A 206 -3.32 1.60 22.42
C ARG A 206 -2.01 1.97 23.11
N THR A 207 -1.47 3.17 22.88
CA THR A 207 -0.17 3.58 23.44
C THR A 207 -0.04 3.36 24.95
N PRO A 208 -1.05 3.68 25.80
CA PRO A 208 -0.95 3.41 27.23
C PRO A 208 -0.78 1.92 27.57
N SER A 209 -1.53 1.03 26.92
CA SER A 209 -1.41 -0.42 27.14
C SER A 209 -0.07 -0.96 26.65
N ILE A 210 0.44 -0.46 25.52
CA ILE A 210 1.75 -0.83 24.98
C ILE A 210 2.87 -0.44 25.94
N ILE A 211 2.83 0.75 26.54
CA ILE A 211 3.79 1.20 27.55
C ILE A 211 3.75 0.26 28.76
N SER A 212 2.55 -0.04 29.28
CA SER A 212 2.37 -0.94 30.41
C SER A 212 2.96 -2.33 30.16
N GLU A 213 2.72 -2.91 28.98
CA GLU A 213 3.27 -4.22 28.60
C GLU A 213 4.80 -4.20 28.47
N LEU A 214 5.36 -3.18 27.84
CA LEU A 214 6.80 -3.06 27.60
C LEU A 214 7.58 -2.70 28.88
N SER A 215 6.97 -1.97 29.80
CA SER A 215 7.58 -1.64 31.10
C SER A 215 7.90 -2.88 31.95
N LYS A 216 7.11 -3.97 31.77
CA LYS A 216 7.39 -5.27 32.42
C LYS A 216 8.72 -5.90 31.96
N LEU A 217 9.28 -5.41 30.85
CA LEU A 217 10.57 -5.86 30.34
C LEU A 217 11.75 -5.04 30.88
N ASN A 218 11.53 -4.09 31.78
CA ASN A 218 12.54 -3.15 32.32
C ASN A 218 13.26 -2.39 31.19
N LEU A 219 12.49 -1.84 30.23
CA LEU A 219 12.97 -1.02 29.12
C LEU A 219 12.65 0.45 29.34
N ASN A 220 13.59 1.34 28.98
CA ASN A 220 13.36 2.78 29.00
C ASN A 220 12.54 3.20 27.78
N ILE A 221 11.33 3.70 28.02
CA ILE A 221 10.34 4.01 26.97
C ILE A 221 10.07 5.51 26.98
N CYS A 222 9.97 6.08 25.80
CA CYS A 222 9.51 7.45 25.57
C CYS A 222 8.53 7.49 24.41
N THR A 223 7.53 8.37 24.45
CA THR A 223 6.59 8.58 23.36
C THR A 223 6.91 9.88 22.61
N HIS A 224 6.45 9.99 21.37
CA HIS A 224 6.71 11.15 20.51
C HIS A 224 6.04 12.43 21.02
N GLU A 225 4.78 12.33 21.48
CA GLU A 225 4.02 13.47 22.00
C GLU A 225 4.37 13.81 23.46
N SER A 226 5.23 13.01 24.09
CA SER A 226 5.70 13.31 25.46
C SER A 226 6.57 14.57 25.47
N LYS A 227 6.30 15.46 26.44
CA LYS A 227 7.15 16.62 26.72
C LYS A 227 8.48 16.25 27.42
N LYS A 228 8.67 14.98 27.78
CA LYS A 228 9.88 14.50 28.46
C LYS A 228 11.09 14.60 27.54
N LYS A 229 12.20 15.07 28.09
CA LYS A 229 13.48 15.09 27.38
C LYS A 229 13.93 13.65 27.08
N VAL A 230 14.31 13.40 25.83
CA VAL A 230 14.81 12.09 25.41
C VAL A 230 16.25 11.93 25.89
N HIS A 231 16.52 10.86 26.64
CA HIS A 231 17.85 10.53 27.20
C HIS A 231 18.58 9.48 26.36
N ASP A 232 19.90 9.44 26.45
CA ASP A 232 20.73 8.50 25.67
C ASP A 232 20.50 7.03 26.02
N ASN A 233 20.00 6.73 27.25
CA ASN A 233 19.67 5.38 27.66
C ASN A 233 18.30 4.89 27.16
N LEU A 234 17.64 5.64 26.27
CA LEU A 234 16.37 5.26 25.67
C LEU A 234 16.47 3.95 24.89
N ASP A 235 15.57 3.01 25.17
CA ASP A 235 15.46 1.70 24.53
C ASP A 235 14.39 1.70 23.45
N ILE A 236 13.20 2.19 23.77
CA ILE A 236 12.05 2.17 22.88
C ILE A 236 11.46 3.57 22.74
N TYR A 237 11.26 3.97 21.48
CA TYR A 237 10.56 5.20 21.13
C TYR A 237 9.26 4.89 20.41
N ILE A 238 8.14 5.29 21.00
CA ILE A 238 6.81 5.04 20.42
C ILE A 238 6.33 6.29 19.70
N ILE A 239 5.91 6.10 18.43
CA ILE A 239 5.26 7.17 17.67
C ILE A 239 3.76 7.08 17.92
N ASP A 240 3.25 7.92 18.78
CA ASP A 240 1.86 7.99 19.23
C ASP A 240 1.05 9.08 18.51
N SER A 241 1.45 9.43 17.29
CA SER A 241 0.74 10.39 16.43
C SER A 241 0.76 9.98 14.95
N TYR A 242 -0.29 10.35 14.23
CA TYR A 242 -0.43 10.04 12.80
C TYR A 242 0.49 10.90 11.91
N GLY A 243 0.78 10.40 10.70
CA GLY A 243 1.50 11.16 9.66
C GLY A 243 3.03 11.15 9.79
N LYS A 244 3.60 10.45 10.77
CA LYS A 244 5.05 10.42 11.04
C LYS A 244 5.79 9.24 10.40
N THR A 245 5.09 8.22 9.95
CA THR A 245 5.64 6.94 9.48
C THR A 245 6.68 7.12 8.36
N LYS A 246 6.38 7.93 7.36
CA LYS A 246 7.28 8.20 6.23
C LYS A 246 8.58 8.88 6.66
N SER A 247 8.48 9.77 7.64
CA SER A 247 9.64 10.45 8.19
C SER A 247 10.57 9.47 8.91
N VAL A 248 10.02 8.45 9.60
CA VAL A 248 10.82 7.36 10.19
C VAL A 248 11.48 6.52 9.10
N TYR A 249 10.77 6.17 8.04
CA TYR A 249 11.34 5.40 6.92
C TYR A 249 12.49 6.12 6.21
N ASN A 250 12.49 7.46 6.26
CA ASN A 250 13.56 8.24 5.66
C ASN A 250 14.93 7.99 6.32
N PHE A 251 15.01 7.77 7.63
CA PHE A 251 16.26 7.52 8.34
C PHE A 251 16.43 6.06 8.80
N CYS A 252 15.37 5.34 9.10
CA CYS A 252 15.42 3.95 9.53
C CYS A 252 15.30 2.99 8.33
N LYS A 253 16.30 2.13 8.12
CA LYS A 253 16.37 1.27 6.93
C LYS A 253 16.04 -0.20 7.18
N SER A 254 15.80 -0.59 8.42
CA SER A 254 15.40 -1.94 8.82
C SER A 254 14.02 -1.88 9.46
N ILE A 255 13.01 -2.38 8.74
CA ILE A 255 11.60 -2.23 9.14
C ILE A 255 10.97 -3.60 9.32
N PHE A 256 10.43 -3.87 10.49
CA PHE A 256 9.46 -4.93 10.70
C PHE A 256 8.04 -4.37 10.45
N LEU A 257 7.29 -4.99 9.55
CA LEU A 257 5.91 -4.60 9.27
C LEU A 257 4.92 -5.49 10.04
N GLY A 258 4.17 -4.87 10.92
CA GLY A 258 3.17 -5.49 11.76
C GLY A 258 1.92 -5.96 11.00
N GLY A 259 0.96 -6.52 11.77
CA GLY A 259 -0.21 -7.22 11.21
C GLY A 259 0.20 -8.47 10.44
N SER A 260 1.43 -8.93 10.61
CA SER A 260 2.03 -10.02 9.86
C SER A 260 2.37 -11.25 10.69
N LEU A 261 2.54 -11.12 12.00
CA LEU A 261 2.62 -12.25 12.92
C LEU A 261 1.23 -12.74 13.34
N ILE A 262 0.28 -11.85 13.43
CA ILE A 262 -1.13 -12.16 13.70
C ILE A 262 -1.90 -12.43 12.40
N ASN A 263 -3.10 -13.00 12.49
CA ASN A 263 -3.93 -13.33 11.34
C ASN A 263 -4.70 -12.08 10.79
N HIS A 264 -3.98 -11.01 10.50
CA HIS A 264 -4.53 -9.77 9.94
C HIS A 264 -4.35 -9.67 8.42
N GLY A 265 -3.31 -10.31 7.86
CA GLY A 265 -3.03 -10.30 6.42
C GLY A 265 -1.94 -9.32 5.99
N GLY A 266 -1.21 -8.74 6.94
CA GLY A 266 -0.06 -7.86 6.70
C GLY A 266 -0.41 -6.45 6.22
N GLN A 267 0.59 -5.59 6.18
CA GLN A 267 0.53 -4.20 5.72
C GLN A 267 1.25 -4.03 4.37
N ASN A 268 1.00 -2.92 3.67
CA ASN A 268 1.62 -2.64 2.37
C ASN A 268 3.14 -2.38 2.53
N PRO A 269 4.04 -3.22 1.99
CA PRO A 269 5.48 -3.02 2.16
C PRO A 269 6.07 -1.98 1.22
N LEU A 270 5.36 -1.55 0.19
CA LEU A 270 5.90 -0.66 -0.85
C LEU A 270 6.24 0.72 -0.31
N GLU A 271 5.48 1.23 0.65
CA GLU A 271 5.73 2.54 1.22
C GLU A 271 7.15 2.58 1.85
N ALA A 272 7.44 1.68 2.79
CA ALA A 272 8.78 1.60 3.40
C ALA A 272 9.87 1.29 2.37
N THR A 273 9.61 0.39 1.42
CA THR A 273 10.61 0.00 0.42
C THR A 273 10.98 1.15 -0.52
N ARG A 274 10.07 2.09 -0.82
CA ARG A 274 10.36 3.30 -1.60
C ARG A 274 11.34 4.24 -0.90
N TYR A 275 11.37 4.23 0.43
CA TYR A 275 12.41 4.92 1.20
C TYR A 275 13.74 4.14 1.29
N GLY A 276 13.85 3.04 0.55
CA GLY A 276 15.03 2.18 0.53
C GLY A 276 15.19 1.30 1.75
N CYS A 277 14.06 0.98 2.43
CA CYS A 277 14.06 0.11 3.60
C CYS A 277 14.05 -1.37 3.21
N ASN A 278 14.73 -2.19 4.02
CA ASN A 278 14.60 -3.64 4.02
C ASN A 278 13.42 -4.04 4.92
N ILE A 279 12.61 -4.96 4.44
CA ILE A 279 11.36 -5.35 5.10
C ILE A 279 11.50 -6.71 5.76
N LEU A 280 11.14 -6.77 7.04
CA LEU A 280 10.98 -7.99 7.81
C LEU A 280 9.49 -8.16 8.13
N HIS A 281 8.96 -9.38 8.05
CA HIS A 281 7.53 -9.62 8.23
C HIS A 281 7.25 -11.04 8.71
N GLY A 282 6.13 -11.24 9.40
CA GLY A 282 5.61 -12.55 9.75
C GLY A 282 5.03 -13.30 8.54
N PRO A 283 4.47 -14.52 8.75
CA PRO A 283 3.92 -15.36 7.69
C PRO A 283 2.61 -14.84 7.11
N ASN A 284 1.84 -14.04 7.85
CA ASN A 284 0.48 -13.66 7.51
C ASN A 284 0.46 -12.36 6.69
N VAL A 285 0.71 -12.46 5.39
CA VAL A 285 0.77 -11.31 4.46
C VAL A 285 -0.16 -11.46 3.26
N ASN A 286 -1.26 -12.17 3.43
CA ASN A 286 -2.17 -12.57 2.35
C ASN A 286 -2.76 -11.37 1.58
N ASN A 287 -2.92 -10.20 2.22
CA ASN A 287 -3.43 -9.00 1.57
C ASN A 287 -2.45 -8.44 0.53
N PHE A 288 -1.15 -8.72 0.68
CA PHE A 288 -0.09 -8.19 -0.16
C PHE A 288 0.90 -9.27 -0.62
N LYS A 289 0.49 -10.56 -0.55
CA LYS A 289 1.37 -11.72 -0.78
C LYS A 289 2.25 -11.57 -2.02
N GLU A 290 1.69 -11.19 -3.16
CA GLU A 290 2.46 -11.04 -4.40
C GLU A 290 3.50 -9.94 -4.35
N ILE A 291 3.21 -8.85 -3.62
CA ILE A 291 4.17 -7.77 -3.43
C ILE A 291 5.32 -8.26 -2.55
N TYR A 292 5.03 -8.97 -1.45
CA TYR A 292 6.06 -9.58 -0.60
C TYR A 292 6.88 -10.62 -1.36
N ASP A 293 6.25 -11.51 -2.12
CA ASP A 293 6.93 -12.51 -2.94
C ASP A 293 7.85 -11.83 -3.99
N TYR A 294 7.40 -10.73 -4.58
CA TYR A 294 8.22 -9.96 -5.52
C TYR A 294 9.41 -9.28 -4.82
N LEU A 295 9.19 -8.64 -3.68
CA LEU A 295 10.26 -8.01 -2.88
C LEU A 295 11.26 -9.05 -2.35
N ALA A 296 10.80 -10.27 -2.01
CA ALA A 296 11.67 -11.36 -1.60
C ALA A 296 12.61 -11.80 -2.74
N LYS A 297 12.12 -11.90 -3.99
CA LYS A 297 12.96 -12.17 -5.17
C LYS A 297 14.02 -11.07 -5.40
N LEU A 298 13.72 -9.85 -5.00
CA LEU A 298 14.67 -8.73 -5.05
C LEU A 298 15.59 -8.68 -3.82
N LYS A 299 15.46 -9.62 -2.86
CA LYS A 299 16.16 -9.66 -1.56
C LYS A 299 15.89 -8.42 -0.69
N LEU A 300 14.70 -7.81 -0.82
CA LEU A 300 14.24 -6.62 -0.09
C LEU A 300 13.23 -6.94 1.01
N SER A 301 12.65 -8.13 1.03
CA SER A 301 11.82 -8.62 2.14
C SER A 301 12.29 -9.99 2.62
N SER A 302 12.10 -10.23 3.90
CA SER A 302 12.42 -11.51 4.55
C SER A 302 11.35 -11.88 5.55
N LYS A 303 10.87 -13.12 5.48
CA LYS A 303 9.93 -13.68 6.42
C LYS A 303 10.64 -14.10 7.72
N ILE A 304 9.95 -13.91 8.85
CA ILE A 304 10.37 -14.39 10.18
C ILE A 304 9.20 -15.08 10.89
N TYR A 305 9.48 -15.94 11.83
CA TYR A 305 8.49 -16.68 12.61
C TYR A 305 8.58 -16.43 14.10
N ASN A 306 9.77 -16.05 14.61
CA ASN A 306 10.03 -15.83 16.02
C ASN A 306 11.02 -14.68 16.26
N HIS A 307 11.14 -14.27 17.53
CA HIS A 307 11.99 -13.14 17.92
C HIS A 307 13.48 -13.41 17.66
N SER A 308 13.96 -14.68 17.78
CA SER A 308 15.35 -15.02 17.50
C SER A 308 15.71 -14.85 16.02
N GLU A 309 14.80 -15.26 15.12
CA GLU A 309 14.99 -15.04 13.68
C GLU A 309 14.97 -13.56 13.32
N LEU A 310 14.07 -12.75 13.93
CA LEU A 310 14.04 -11.31 13.69
C LEU A 310 15.35 -10.67 14.15
N SER A 311 15.84 -11.03 15.34
CA SER A 311 17.12 -10.50 15.86
C SER A 311 18.29 -10.83 14.93
N LYS A 312 18.44 -12.10 14.51
CA LYS A 312 19.51 -12.52 13.57
C LYS A 312 19.44 -11.78 12.24
N LYS A 313 18.24 -11.57 11.68
CA LYS A 313 18.07 -10.81 10.43
C LYS A 313 18.40 -9.34 10.60
N LEU A 314 18.03 -8.72 11.71
CA LEU A 314 18.42 -7.33 12.03
C LEU A 314 19.91 -7.19 12.18
N GLU A 315 20.60 -8.10 12.86
CA GLU A 315 22.07 -8.12 12.94
C GLU A 315 22.72 -8.15 11.58
N ASN A 316 22.25 -9.01 10.69
CA ASN A 316 22.72 -9.11 9.31
C ASN A 316 22.46 -7.83 8.50
N LEU A 317 21.38 -7.11 8.80
CA LEU A 317 21.09 -5.82 8.14
C LEU A 317 21.98 -4.70 8.68
N PHE A 318 22.30 -4.71 9.98
CA PHE A 318 23.18 -3.73 10.60
C PHE A 318 24.65 -3.83 10.13
N SER A 319 25.08 -5.02 9.70
CA SER A 319 26.43 -5.23 9.15
C SER A 319 26.57 -4.86 7.67
N LYS A 320 25.44 -4.70 6.93
CA LYS A 320 25.46 -4.40 5.49
C LYS A 320 25.61 -2.90 5.23
N LYS A 321 26.32 -2.55 4.15
CA LYS A 321 26.32 -1.19 3.61
C LYS A 321 24.92 -0.74 3.23
N ASN A 322 24.60 0.51 3.49
CA ASN A 322 23.32 1.09 3.14
C ASN A 322 23.17 1.23 1.61
N ASN A 323 22.28 0.45 1.03
CA ASN A 323 21.97 0.44 -0.40
C ASN A 323 20.64 1.12 -0.74
N SER A 324 20.13 2.01 0.12
CA SER A 324 18.80 2.63 0.00
C SER A 324 18.57 3.28 -1.36
N LYS A 325 19.55 4.06 -1.86
CA LYS A 325 19.43 4.72 -3.17
C LYS A 325 19.26 3.70 -4.31
N LYS A 326 20.05 2.63 -4.31
CA LYS A 326 19.96 1.54 -5.30
C LYS A 326 18.59 0.84 -5.27
N ILE A 327 18.03 0.67 -4.08
CA ILE A 327 16.69 0.10 -3.89
C ILE A 327 15.63 1.04 -4.48
N GLN A 328 15.70 2.33 -4.16
CA GLN A 328 14.79 3.36 -4.67
C GLN A 328 14.83 3.43 -6.20
N ASP A 329 16.02 3.50 -6.80
CA ASP A 329 16.19 3.57 -8.25
C ASP A 329 15.61 2.33 -8.95
N LYS A 330 15.82 1.14 -8.38
CA LYS A 330 15.26 -0.10 -8.90
C LYS A 330 13.74 -0.11 -8.88
N LEU A 331 13.14 0.33 -7.77
CA LEU A 331 11.68 0.41 -7.65
C LEU A 331 11.07 1.46 -8.57
N ASN A 332 11.72 2.63 -8.70
CA ASN A 332 11.30 3.69 -9.61
C ASN A 332 11.32 3.21 -11.08
N LYS A 333 12.36 2.50 -11.50
CA LYS A 333 12.42 1.89 -12.85
C LYS A 333 11.27 0.92 -13.09
N ILE A 334 10.98 0.06 -12.11
CA ILE A 334 9.87 -0.89 -12.19
C ILE A 334 8.52 -0.15 -12.25
N GLY A 335 8.29 0.80 -11.37
CA GLY A 335 7.06 1.59 -11.32
C GLY A 335 6.80 2.36 -12.61
N ASN A 336 7.83 3.02 -13.15
CA ASN A 336 7.76 3.75 -14.41
C ASN A 336 7.46 2.83 -15.60
N LYS A 337 8.08 1.64 -15.65
CA LYS A 337 7.79 0.64 -16.70
C LYS A 337 6.33 0.19 -16.65
N ILE A 338 5.82 -0.13 -15.46
CA ILE A 338 4.42 -0.55 -15.29
C ILE A 338 3.47 0.59 -15.71
N LEU A 339 3.73 1.82 -15.26
CA LEU A 339 2.91 2.98 -15.58
C LEU A 339 2.88 3.25 -17.10
N ASN A 340 4.05 3.24 -17.75
CA ASN A 340 4.15 3.48 -19.19
C ASN A 340 3.44 2.40 -20.01
N ASN A 341 3.61 1.13 -19.63
CA ASN A 341 2.93 0.03 -20.32
C ASN A 341 1.40 0.10 -20.10
N THR A 342 0.95 0.43 -18.88
CA THR A 342 -0.48 0.64 -18.59
C THR A 342 -1.05 1.76 -19.46
N PHE A 343 -0.36 2.87 -19.56
CA PHE A 343 -0.78 4.01 -20.38
C PHE A 343 -0.85 3.65 -21.86
N LYS A 344 0.14 2.90 -22.38
CA LYS A 344 0.16 2.43 -23.75
C LYS A 344 -1.05 1.54 -24.08
N GLU A 345 -1.44 0.64 -23.18
CA GLU A 345 -2.61 -0.23 -23.40
C GLU A 345 -3.94 0.53 -23.34
N ILE A 346 -4.05 1.50 -22.43
CA ILE A 346 -5.21 2.39 -22.39
C ILE A 346 -5.34 3.15 -23.71
N TYR A 347 -4.24 3.73 -24.21
CA TYR A 347 -4.24 4.50 -25.45
C TYR A 347 -4.63 3.66 -26.68
N ARG A 348 -4.11 2.44 -26.78
CA ARG A 348 -4.46 1.53 -27.88
C ARG A 348 -5.96 1.25 -27.96
N LEU A 349 -6.60 1.04 -26.80
CA LEU A 349 -8.03 0.77 -26.76
C LEU A 349 -8.84 2.02 -27.09
N VAL A 350 -8.49 3.17 -26.49
CA VAL A 350 -9.22 4.42 -26.69
C VAL A 350 -9.05 4.96 -28.11
N GLN A 351 -7.92 4.75 -28.79
CA GLN A 351 -7.72 5.17 -30.18
C GLN A 351 -8.47 4.29 -31.18
N ASN A 352 -8.76 3.04 -30.86
CA ASN A 352 -9.47 2.13 -31.75
C ASN A 352 -11.01 2.25 -31.59
N GLU A 353 -11.49 2.96 -30.59
CA GLU A 353 -12.91 3.08 -30.27
C GLU A 353 -13.44 4.54 -30.34
N ILE A 354 -12.55 5.51 -30.61
CA ILE A 354 -12.84 6.91 -30.93
C ILE A 354 -12.42 7.21 -32.38
#